data_6fa36ce61de6f0d775a42d4df8fd5d77
#
_entry.id   6fa36ce61de6f0d775a42d4df8fd5d77
#
_cell.length_a   1.000
_cell.length_b   1.000
_cell.length_c   1.000
_cell.angle_alpha   90.00
_cell.angle_beta   90.00
_cell.angle_gamma   90.00
#
_symmetry.space_group_name_H-M   'P 1'
#
loop_
_entity.id
_entity.type
_entity.pdbx_description
1 polymer ?
#
loop_
_entity_poly.entity_id
_entity_poly.type
_entity_poly.pdbx_seq_one_letter_code
_entity_poly.pdbx_strand_id
1 'polypeptide(L)'
;MIKKILQNFFLIILSLISIFFILELSIRFIFGDTPRSAIDFKNNDQPIPYIEDKILGWKPKAGEYIFPPWSSAGKKTKLTILKDGNRFNGNVKNEKEQKIIFIGGSLTQGQAVDDSETFAWILQKKI
;
A
#
# COMPACT_ATOMS: atom_id res chain seq x y z
N MET A 1 1.36 53.21 -15.53
CA MET A 1 2.12 52.53 -14.46
C MET A 1 1.46 51.21 -14.05
N ILE A 2 0.19 51.15 -13.69
CA ILE A 2 -0.56 49.98 -13.26
C ILE A 2 -0.55 48.83 -14.29
N LYS A 3 -0.71 49.11 -15.59
CA LYS A 3 -0.70 48.12 -16.67
C LYS A 3 0.61 47.32 -16.74
N LYS A 4 1.75 47.96 -16.54
CA LYS A 4 3.07 47.29 -16.52
C LYS A 4 3.23 46.40 -15.27
N ILE A 5 2.74 46.86 -14.13
CA ILE A 5 2.76 46.07 -12.89
C ILE A 5 1.91 44.81 -13.05
N LEU A 6 0.71 44.94 -13.60
CA LEU A 6 -0.19 43.79 -13.83
C LEU A 6 0.42 42.81 -14.84
N GLN A 7 1.05 43.30 -15.88
CA GLN A 7 1.74 42.47 -16.88
C GLN A 7 2.92 41.70 -16.27
N ASN A 8 3.74 42.36 -15.45
CA ASN A 8 4.85 41.68 -14.77
C ASN A 8 4.36 40.64 -13.76
N PHE A 9 3.29 40.94 -13.03
CA PHE A 9 2.66 39.98 -12.09
C PHE A 9 2.13 38.75 -12.83
N PHE A 10 1.47 38.93 -13.97
CA PHE A 10 0.99 37.82 -14.80
C PHE A 10 2.15 36.96 -15.32
N LEU A 11 3.26 37.56 -15.75
CA LEU A 11 4.44 36.82 -16.20
C LEU A 11 5.08 35.99 -15.06
N ILE A 12 5.11 36.53 -13.84
CA ILE A 12 5.61 35.80 -12.67
C ILE A 12 4.74 34.60 -12.39
N ILE A 13 3.42 34.76 -12.38
CA ILE A 13 2.50 33.62 -12.16
C ILE A 13 2.68 32.58 -13.25
N LEU A 14 2.75 32.99 -14.51
CA LEU A 14 2.91 32.04 -15.63
C LEU A 14 4.23 31.27 -15.52
N SER A 15 5.32 31.94 -15.12
CA SER A 15 6.60 31.26 -14.92
C SER A 15 6.56 30.25 -13.78
N LEU A 16 5.91 30.58 -12.66
CA LEU A 16 5.74 29.63 -11.53
C LEU A 16 4.94 28.40 -11.94
N ILE A 17 3.86 28.58 -12.67
CA ILE A 17 3.05 27.48 -13.20
C ILE A 17 3.89 26.59 -14.13
N SER A 18 4.67 27.20 -15.04
CA SER A 18 5.53 26.46 -15.96
C SER A 18 6.60 25.65 -15.23
N ILE A 19 7.24 26.23 -14.21
CA ILE A 19 8.23 25.54 -13.37
C ILE A 19 7.59 24.34 -12.66
N PHE A 20 6.39 24.53 -12.10
CA PHE A 20 5.66 23.45 -11.42
C PHE A 20 5.36 22.27 -12.36
N PHE A 21 4.90 22.57 -13.60
CA PHE A 21 4.65 21.53 -14.61
C PHE A 21 5.91 20.78 -15.03
N ILE A 22 7.02 21.51 -15.24
CA ILE A 22 8.30 20.90 -15.60
C ILE A 22 8.77 19.97 -14.47
N LEU A 23 8.63 20.41 -13.22
CA LEU A 23 9.05 19.65 -12.04
C LEU A 23 8.21 18.37 -11.89
N GLU A 24 6.90 18.47 -12.07
CA GLU A 24 6.00 17.32 -12.04
C GLU A 24 6.31 16.30 -13.15
N LEU A 25 6.51 16.76 -14.39
CA LEU A 25 6.89 15.90 -15.50
C LEU A 25 8.25 15.22 -15.26
N SER A 26 9.20 15.96 -14.70
CA SER A 26 10.53 15.42 -14.37
C SER A 26 10.43 14.33 -13.29
N ILE A 27 9.62 14.54 -12.26
CA ILE A 27 9.38 13.55 -11.20
C ILE A 27 8.73 12.29 -11.80
N ARG A 28 7.72 12.45 -12.64
CA ARG A 28 7.06 11.31 -13.32
C ARG A 28 8.03 10.55 -14.22
N PHE A 29 8.92 11.25 -14.93
CA PHE A 29 9.91 10.62 -15.80
C PHE A 29 10.98 9.85 -15.02
N ILE A 30 11.44 10.38 -13.88
CA ILE A 30 12.51 9.77 -13.06
C ILE A 30 11.97 8.64 -12.18
N PHE A 31 10.82 8.83 -11.55
CA PHE A 31 10.27 7.92 -10.55
C PHE A 31 9.12 7.04 -11.06
N GLY A 32 8.72 7.19 -12.32
CA GLY A 32 7.56 6.51 -12.89
C GLY A 32 6.23 7.08 -12.39
N ASP A 33 5.16 6.34 -12.67
CA ASP A 33 3.82 6.77 -12.28
C ASP A 33 3.71 6.94 -10.77
N THR A 34 3.02 8.01 -10.37
CA THR A 34 2.67 8.24 -8.95
C THR A 34 1.95 7.02 -8.38
N PRO A 35 2.09 6.76 -7.06
CA PRO A 35 1.34 5.71 -6.40
C PRO A 35 -0.14 5.81 -6.78
N ARG A 36 -0.74 4.69 -7.13
CA ARG A 36 -2.14 4.61 -7.56
C ARG A 36 -3.04 5.45 -6.67
N SER A 37 -3.84 6.30 -7.28
CA SER A 37 -4.85 7.06 -6.55
C SER A 37 -5.88 6.10 -5.93
N ALA A 38 -6.58 6.53 -4.89
CA ALA A 38 -7.66 5.75 -4.28
C ALA A 38 -8.77 5.37 -5.30
N ILE A 39 -8.84 6.08 -6.42
CA ILE A 39 -9.76 5.82 -7.53
C ILE A 39 -9.33 4.57 -8.32
N ASP A 40 -8.02 4.38 -8.53
CA ASP A 40 -7.48 3.20 -9.21
C ASP A 40 -7.67 1.94 -8.37
N PHE A 41 -7.70 2.06 -7.05
CA PHE A 41 -8.06 0.98 -6.14
C PHE A 41 -9.49 0.46 -6.36
N LYS A 42 -10.42 1.35 -6.73
CA LYS A 42 -11.83 1.00 -6.93
C LYS A 42 -12.10 0.35 -8.29
N ASN A 43 -11.30 0.68 -9.29
CA ASN A 43 -11.51 0.26 -10.69
C ASN A 43 -10.69 -0.99 -11.09
N ASN A 44 -9.80 -1.47 -10.25
CA ASN A 44 -9.03 -2.67 -10.51
C ASN A 44 -9.66 -3.86 -9.78
N ASP A 45 -9.63 -5.03 -10.41
CA ASP A 45 -9.99 -6.35 -9.84
C ASP A 45 -9.05 -6.73 -8.67
N GLN A 46 -8.94 -5.83 -7.69
CA GLN A 46 -8.17 -6.12 -6.50
C GLN A 46 -8.93 -7.09 -5.61
N PRO A 47 -8.28 -8.13 -5.11
CA PRO A 47 -8.93 -9.05 -4.21
C PRO A 47 -9.36 -8.30 -2.93
N ILE A 48 -10.59 -8.57 -2.47
CA ILE A 48 -11.10 -8.01 -1.22
C ILE A 48 -10.95 -9.09 -0.14
N PRO A 49 -9.92 -8.99 0.73
CA PRO A 49 -9.65 -9.98 1.77
C PRO A 49 -10.49 -9.78 3.03
N TYR A 50 -11.60 -9.07 2.92
CA TYR A 50 -12.46 -8.73 4.06
C TYR A 50 -13.93 -8.98 3.72
N ILE A 51 -14.71 -9.35 4.72
CA ILE A 51 -16.16 -9.51 4.65
C ILE A 51 -16.82 -8.71 5.75
N GLU A 52 -18.08 -8.36 5.55
CA GLU A 52 -18.91 -7.71 6.55
C GLU A 52 -19.05 -8.57 7.82
N ASP A 53 -18.98 -7.92 8.97
CA ASP A 53 -19.22 -8.52 10.27
C ASP A 53 -20.14 -7.61 11.10
N LYS A 54 -21.18 -8.18 11.69
CA LYS A 54 -22.22 -7.41 12.41
C LYS A 54 -21.71 -6.72 13.68
N ILE A 55 -20.63 -7.24 14.28
CA ILE A 55 -20.08 -6.71 15.54
C ILE A 55 -18.90 -5.79 15.25
N LEU A 56 -17.98 -6.23 14.39
CA LEU A 56 -16.73 -5.52 14.11
C LEU A 56 -16.84 -4.56 12.91
N GLY A 57 -17.97 -4.56 12.19
CA GLY A 57 -18.14 -3.88 10.92
C GLY A 57 -17.55 -4.68 9.76
N TRP A 58 -16.35 -5.21 9.91
CA TRP A 58 -15.68 -6.08 8.94
C TRP A 58 -14.70 -7.02 9.65
N LYS A 59 -14.39 -8.14 8.98
CA LYS A 59 -13.37 -9.10 9.43
C LYS A 59 -12.60 -9.70 8.26
N PRO A 60 -11.37 -10.22 8.49
CA PRO A 60 -10.61 -10.91 7.46
C PRO A 60 -11.36 -12.14 6.94
N LYS A 61 -11.31 -12.37 5.63
CA LYS A 61 -11.84 -13.54 4.95
C LYS A 61 -10.71 -14.51 4.65
N ALA A 62 -10.84 -15.76 5.10
CA ALA A 62 -9.85 -16.79 4.81
C ALA A 62 -9.66 -17.00 3.31
N GLY A 63 -8.41 -17.14 2.88
CA GLY A 63 -8.06 -17.31 1.46
C GLY A 63 -6.65 -16.85 1.13
N GLU A 64 -6.25 -17.08 -0.11
CA GLU A 64 -5.02 -16.57 -0.69
C GLU A 64 -5.35 -15.42 -1.66
N TYR A 65 -4.68 -14.29 -1.49
CA TYR A 65 -4.93 -13.08 -2.23
C TYR A 65 -3.63 -12.59 -2.86
N ILE A 66 -3.69 -12.25 -4.14
CA ILE A 66 -2.54 -11.70 -4.87
C ILE A 66 -2.88 -10.25 -5.23
N PHE A 67 -2.17 -9.33 -4.62
CA PHE A 67 -2.30 -7.91 -4.90
C PHE A 67 -1.38 -7.49 -6.03
N PRO A 68 -1.86 -6.64 -6.94
CA PRO A 68 -1.00 -6.03 -7.95
C PRO A 68 0.05 -5.13 -7.30
N PRO A 69 1.13 -4.81 -8.03
CA PRO A 69 2.15 -3.90 -7.53
C PRO A 69 1.57 -2.55 -7.10
N TRP A 70 2.09 -1.98 -6.02
CA TRP A 70 1.74 -0.63 -5.56
C TRP A 70 2.29 0.49 -6.43
N SER A 71 3.29 0.17 -7.27
CA SER A 71 3.89 1.08 -8.25
C SER A 71 4.26 0.30 -9.50
N SER A 72 4.54 0.99 -10.59
CA SER A 72 4.97 0.38 -11.86
C SER A 72 6.24 -0.48 -11.73
N ALA A 73 7.14 -0.13 -10.81
CA ALA A 73 8.36 -0.87 -10.50
C ALA A 73 8.19 -1.94 -9.39
N GLY A 74 7.01 -2.04 -8.81
CA GLY A 74 6.72 -2.97 -7.73
C GLY A 74 6.49 -4.40 -8.19
N LYS A 75 6.45 -5.33 -7.24
CA LYS A 75 6.08 -6.72 -7.47
C LYS A 75 4.67 -7.00 -6.96
N LYS A 76 4.04 -8.04 -7.49
CA LYS A 76 2.82 -8.60 -6.91
C LYS A 76 3.14 -9.13 -5.51
N THR A 77 2.21 -8.97 -4.58
CA THR A 77 2.37 -9.45 -3.20
C THR A 77 1.29 -10.47 -2.85
N LYS A 78 1.68 -11.53 -2.15
CA LYS A 78 0.78 -12.58 -1.68
C LYS A 78 0.42 -12.33 -0.22
N LEU A 79 -0.87 -12.33 0.06
CA LEU A 79 -1.46 -12.27 1.40
C LEU A 79 -2.29 -13.52 1.62
N THR A 80 -1.92 -14.35 2.58
CA THR A 80 -2.70 -15.53 2.98
C THR A 80 -3.34 -15.29 4.34
N ILE A 81 -4.66 -15.46 4.40
CA ILE A 81 -5.45 -15.37 5.63
C ILE A 81 -5.96 -16.77 5.99
N LEU A 82 -5.67 -17.21 7.19
CA LEU A 82 -6.09 -18.50 7.73
C LEU A 82 -7.57 -18.49 8.13
N LYS A 83 -8.14 -19.67 8.40
CA LYS A 83 -9.56 -19.83 8.79
C LYS A 83 -9.93 -19.07 10.07
N ASP A 84 -8.99 -18.85 10.96
CA ASP A 84 -9.14 -18.11 12.20
C ASP A 84 -9.03 -16.58 12.03
N GLY A 85 -8.84 -16.10 10.79
CA GLY A 85 -8.69 -14.67 10.47
C GLY A 85 -7.28 -14.13 10.62
N ASN A 86 -6.33 -14.93 11.10
CA ASN A 86 -4.95 -14.52 11.23
C ASN A 86 -4.20 -14.59 9.89
N ARG A 87 -3.19 -13.74 9.73
CA ARG A 87 -2.28 -13.85 8.60
C ARG A 87 -1.37 -15.07 8.75
N PHE A 88 -1.15 -15.78 7.65
CA PHE A 88 -0.21 -16.89 7.60
C PHE A 88 1.24 -16.40 7.79
N ASN A 89 1.91 -16.92 8.81
CA ASN A 89 3.28 -16.56 9.19
C ASN A 89 4.26 -17.73 9.09
N GLY A 90 3.96 -18.72 8.27
CA GLY A 90 4.75 -19.94 8.12
C GLY A 90 4.20 -21.12 8.93
N ASN A 91 4.78 -22.28 8.71
CA ASN A 91 4.38 -23.49 9.42
C ASN A 91 4.94 -23.48 10.84
N VAL A 92 4.08 -23.74 11.82
CA VAL A 92 4.50 -23.90 13.22
C VAL A 92 5.29 -25.21 13.33
N LYS A 93 6.52 -25.12 13.79
CA LYS A 93 7.37 -26.31 13.98
C LYS A 93 7.02 -27.11 15.23
N ASN A 94 6.47 -26.44 16.25
CA ASN A 94 6.18 -27.06 17.54
C ASN A 94 4.98 -26.37 18.21
N GLU A 95 3.89 -27.09 18.41
CA GLU A 95 2.67 -26.55 19.04
C GLU A 95 2.79 -26.28 20.55
N LYS A 96 3.84 -26.79 21.18
CA LYS A 96 4.08 -26.65 22.62
C LYS A 96 4.86 -25.40 23.01
N GLU A 97 5.33 -24.62 22.03
CA GLU A 97 6.11 -23.42 22.28
C GLU A 97 5.23 -22.19 22.58
N GLN A 98 5.84 -21.18 23.18
CA GLN A 98 5.14 -19.91 23.46
C GLN A 98 4.65 -19.26 22.17
N LYS A 99 3.39 -18.84 22.17
CA LYS A 99 2.79 -18.13 21.04
C LYS A 99 2.97 -16.62 21.23
N ILE A 100 3.53 -15.96 20.24
CA ILE A 100 3.60 -14.49 20.19
C ILE A 100 2.48 -14.00 19.29
N ILE A 101 1.63 -13.11 19.81
CA ILE A 101 0.53 -12.50 19.07
C ILE A 101 0.89 -11.05 18.75
N PHE A 102 0.82 -10.69 17.46
CA PHE A 102 0.99 -9.31 17.03
C PHE A 102 -0.38 -8.70 16.73
N ILE A 103 -0.68 -7.59 17.37
CA ILE A 103 -1.95 -6.86 17.19
C ILE A 103 -1.63 -5.48 16.64
N GLY A 104 -2.30 -5.08 15.55
CA GLY A 104 -2.09 -3.76 14.96
C GLY A 104 -2.84 -3.58 13.64
N GLY A 105 -2.59 -2.47 12.97
CA GLY A 105 -3.18 -2.12 11.68
C GLY A 105 -2.48 -2.80 10.48
N SER A 106 -2.63 -2.20 9.30
CA SER A 106 -2.11 -2.69 8.02
C SER A 106 -0.60 -2.92 8.00
N LEU A 107 0.17 -2.11 8.73
CA LEU A 107 1.63 -2.29 8.86
C LEU A 107 1.98 -3.55 9.63
N THR A 108 1.26 -3.83 10.73
CA THR A 108 1.44 -5.07 11.50
C THR A 108 1.00 -6.29 10.71
N GLN A 109 -0.08 -6.17 9.95
CA GLN A 109 -0.52 -7.20 9.02
C GLN A 109 0.46 -7.39 7.86
N GLY A 110 1.25 -6.37 7.49
CA GLY A 110 2.20 -6.43 6.38
C GLY A 110 1.49 -6.45 5.02
N GLN A 111 0.45 -5.65 4.82
CA GLN A 111 -0.41 -5.69 3.63
C GLN A 111 0.35 -5.51 2.29
N ALA A 112 1.49 -4.81 2.31
CA ALA A 112 2.26 -4.48 1.10
C ALA A 112 3.46 -5.42 0.85
N VAL A 113 3.59 -6.51 1.60
CA VAL A 113 4.69 -7.47 1.48
C VAL A 113 4.18 -8.90 1.40
N ASP A 114 4.97 -9.79 0.80
CA ASP A 114 4.66 -11.22 0.74
C ASP A 114 4.57 -11.84 2.13
N ASP A 115 3.85 -12.96 2.25
CA ASP A 115 3.74 -13.69 3.51
C ASP A 115 5.11 -13.96 4.15
N SER A 116 6.08 -14.38 3.35
CA SER A 116 7.45 -14.69 3.80
C SER A 116 8.31 -13.47 4.15
N GLU A 117 7.86 -12.27 3.83
CA GLU A 117 8.58 -11.01 4.08
C GLU A 117 8.04 -10.26 5.30
N THR A 118 6.98 -10.77 5.93
CA THR A 118 6.47 -10.16 7.16
C THR A 118 7.47 -10.33 8.30
N PHE A 119 7.51 -9.34 9.19
CA PHE A 119 8.37 -9.44 10.38
C PHE A 119 8.01 -10.63 11.26
N ALA A 120 6.74 -11.00 11.33
CA ALA A 120 6.28 -12.17 12.08
C ALA A 120 6.84 -13.48 11.48
N TRP A 121 6.82 -13.63 10.16
CA TRP A 121 7.44 -14.76 9.48
C TRP A 121 8.95 -14.83 9.71
N ILE A 122 9.62 -13.67 9.56
CA ILE A 122 11.08 -13.58 9.74
C ILE A 122 11.45 -13.93 11.18
N LEU A 123 10.68 -13.45 12.17
CA LEU A 123 10.90 -13.77 13.57
C LEU A 123 10.72 -15.26 13.82
N GLN A 124 9.63 -15.87 13.34
CA GLN A 124 9.36 -17.30 13.52
C GLN A 124 10.45 -18.20 12.93
N LYS A 125 11.15 -17.75 11.90
CA LYS A 125 12.29 -18.48 11.32
C LYS A 125 13.54 -18.45 12.21
N LYS A 126 13.66 -17.45 13.11
CA LYS A 126 14.83 -17.23 13.96
C LYS A 126 14.71 -17.85 15.34
N ILE A 127 13.50 -18.19 15.76
CA ILE A 127 13.18 -18.89 17.02
C ILE A 127 13.08 -20.39 16.74
#